data_6379be4765ca9419d8743f8bd35b7941
#
_entry.id   6379be4765ca9419d8743f8bd35b7941
#
_cell.length_a   1.000
_cell.length_b   1.000
_cell.length_c   1.000
_cell.angle_alpha   90.00
_cell.angle_beta   90.00
_cell.angle_gamma   90.00
#
_symmetry.space_group_name_H-M   'P 1'
#
loop_
_entity.id
_entity.type
_entity.pdbx_description
1 polymer ?
#
loop_
_entity_poly.entity_id
_entity_poly.type
_entity_poly.pdbx_seq_one_letter_code
_entity_poly.pdbx_strand_id
1 'polypeptide(L)'
;MIERKEYLDALRRWRDKHVIKVITGIRRCGKSTLMELFQEELRREGVPDDRIIAINLEDYSNIELRDPMKLHAHIVSLSSKTEKTYVFLDEIQNVADFPPMIDSLFLRKNLDLYLTGSNAFMLSGELATHLSGRYVTVDMLPLSFGEYVQWTGSQQDLSRKYRDYLESSSFPYTTELDGDRKAIEEYLSGIYHTVVLKDVIGRLKSADPMILESILRFVYSSTGSPISTKKIADTLTSEGRKLDVRTVEKYLTAFLNSYIVYQAKRYDIRGKQHLKTLEKYYAVDIGLRFFLLGRVHADTGHLLENVVYLELLRRGYNVSVGKLDDLEVDFVAVNQESTIYIQVAATVRDENTLQRELRPLQRINDNYPKLILTLDDDPNADYAGIRRINALEWLIGKA
;
A
#
# COMPACT_ATOMS: atom_id res chain seq x y z
N MET A 1 -5.23 16.71 -12.22
CA MET A 1 -4.95 16.05 -10.90
C MET A 1 -5.91 14.89 -10.74
N ILE A 2 -5.46 13.73 -10.24
CA ILE A 2 -6.31 12.53 -10.06
C ILE A 2 -7.05 12.68 -8.74
N GLU A 3 -8.39 12.56 -8.81
CA GLU A 3 -9.25 12.63 -7.63
C GLU A 3 -9.19 11.30 -6.87
N ARG A 4 -8.37 11.09 -5.94
CA ARG A 4 -8.24 9.87 -5.13
C ARG A 4 -9.51 9.60 -4.27
N LYS A 5 -10.64 9.35 -4.96
CA LYS A 5 -12.00 9.35 -4.39
C LYS A 5 -12.15 8.49 -3.14
N GLU A 6 -11.66 7.24 -3.17
CA GLU A 6 -11.80 6.33 -2.03
C GLU A 6 -11.12 6.86 -0.75
N TYR A 7 -9.98 7.53 -0.91
CA TYR A 7 -9.25 8.13 0.22
C TYR A 7 -9.91 9.43 0.69
N LEU A 8 -10.45 10.26 -0.23
CA LEU A 8 -11.26 11.42 0.14
C LEU A 8 -12.51 11.00 0.90
N ASP A 9 -13.21 9.96 0.43
CA ASP A 9 -14.40 9.41 1.13
C ASP A 9 -14.05 8.89 2.54
N ALA A 10 -12.87 8.32 2.72
CA ALA A 10 -12.37 7.93 4.03
C ALA A 10 -12.16 9.16 4.94
N LEU A 11 -11.58 10.25 4.43
CA LEU A 11 -11.41 11.49 5.19
C LEU A 11 -12.76 12.15 5.52
N ARG A 12 -13.71 12.22 4.55
CA ARG A 12 -15.08 12.72 4.73
C ARG A 12 -15.82 11.97 5.85
N ARG A 13 -15.71 10.63 5.87
CA ARG A 13 -16.33 9.77 6.91
C ARG A 13 -15.89 10.15 8.32
N TRP A 14 -14.65 10.55 8.49
CA TRP A 14 -14.06 10.86 9.78
C TRP A 14 -13.98 12.35 10.10
N ARG A 15 -14.35 13.23 9.18
CA ARG A 15 -14.42 14.67 9.40
C ARG A 15 -15.31 14.99 10.60
N ASP A 16 -14.90 15.97 11.38
CA ASP A 16 -15.57 16.46 12.60
C ASP A 16 -15.75 15.40 13.71
N LYS A 17 -15.28 14.18 13.50
CA LYS A 17 -15.23 13.15 14.54
C LYS A 17 -13.99 13.36 15.42
N HIS A 18 -14.16 13.20 16.73
CA HIS A 18 -13.06 13.37 17.70
C HIS A 18 -12.12 12.15 17.66
N VAL A 19 -11.43 11.99 16.54
CA VAL A 19 -10.35 11.03 16.29
C VAL A 19 -9.29 11.68 15.42
N ILE A 20 -8.04 11.28 15.56
CA ILE A 20 -6.91 11.75 14.74
C ILE A 20 -6.93 10.93 13.43
N LYS A 21 -6.84 11.59 12.28
CA LYS A 21 -6.73 10.96 10.97
C LYS A 21 -5.28 10.87 10.58
N VAL A 22 -4.76 9.67 10.44
CA VAL A 22 -3.35 9.42 10.07
C VAL A 22 -3.31 8.80 8.68
N ILE A 23 -2.80 9.57 7.72
CA ILE A 23 -2.61 9.13 6.34
C ILE A 23 -1.21 8.56 6.21
N THR A 24 -1.13 7.28 5.91
CA THR A 24 0.15 6.56 5.76
C THR A 24 0.32 6.03 4.34
N GLY A 25 1.53 5.61 4.01
CA GLY A 25 1.86 5.04 2.71
C GLY A 25 3.25 5.44 2.24
N ILE A 26 3.72 4.77 1.20
CA ILE A 26 5.06 4.99 0.65
C ILE A 26 5.27 6.46 0.26
N ARG A 27 6.52 6.95 0.32
CA ARG A 27 6.85 8.27 -0.22
C ARG A 27 6.41 8.40 -1.68
N ARG A 28 5.95 9.60 -2.07
CA ARG A 28 5.50 9.92 -3.43
C ARG A 28 4.21 9.24 -3.88
N CYS A 29 3.45 8.56 -3.00
CA CYS A 29 2.13 8.02 -3.37
C CYS A 29 1.00 9.07 -3.41
N GLY A 30 1.27 10.32 -3.02
CA GLY A 30 0.32 11.45 -3.12
C GLY A 30 -0.37 11.84 -1.81
N LYS A 31 0.21 11.54 -0.63
CA LYS A 31 -0.39 11.89 0.68
C LYS A 31 -0.60 13.38 0.87
N SER A 32 0.42 14.20 0.58
CA SER A 32 0.35 15.67 0.67
C SER A 32 -0.72 16.22 -0.27
N THR A 33 -0.75 15.74 -1.51
CA THR A 33 -1.78 16.10 -2.51
C THR A 33 -3.19 15.73 -2.04
N LEU A 34 -3.36 14.58 -1.39
CA LEU A 34 -4.66 14.19 -0.82
C LEU A 34 -5.11 15.18 0.25
N MET A 35 -4.19 15.63 1.13
CA MET A 35 -4.49 16.65 2.13
C MET A 35 -4.86 17.99 1.48
N GLU A 36 -4.14 18.41 0.44
CA GLU A 36 -4.44 19.63 -0.31
C GLU A 36 -5.83 19.56 -0.96
N LEU A 37 -6.15 18.46 -1.62
CA LEU A 37 -7.49 18.23 -2.21
C LEU A 37 -8.61 18.31 -1.15
N PHE A 38 -8.37 17.74 0.02
CA PHE A 38 -9.35 17.78 1.11
C PHE A 38 -9.48 19.18 1.72
N GLN A 39 -8.40 19.96 1.84
CA GLN A 39 -8.44 21.36 2.24
C GLN A 39 -9.22 22.21 1.24
N GLU A 40 -9.02 22.01 -0.07
CA GLU A 40 -9.79 22.70 -1.11
C GLU A 40 -11.28 22.35 -1.03
N GLU A 41 -11.62 21.12 -0.69
CA GLU A 41 -13.01 20.71 -0.47
C GLU A 41 -13.62 21.43 0.73
N LEU A 42 -12.90 21.52 1.85
CA LEU A 42 -13.33 22.27 3.03
C LEU A 42 -13.61 23.75 2.69
N ARG A 43 -12.73 24.40 1.91
CA ARG A 43 -12.92 25.79 1.45
C ARG A 43 -14.16 25.92 0.56
N ARG A 44 -14.37 24.98 -0.37
CA ARG A 44 -15.56 24.97 -1.25
C ARG A 44 -16.86 24.79 -0.46
N GLU A 45 -16.81 24.12 0.67
CA GLU A 45 -17.95 23.97 1.58
C GLU A 45 -18.12 25.13 2.57
N GLY A 46 -17.29 26.19 2.44
CA GLY A 46 -17.42 27.43 3.20
C GLY A 46 -16.63 27.47 4.50
N VAL A 47 -15.68 26.57 4.72
CA VAL A 47 -14.74 26.69 5.85
C VAL A 47 -13.77 27.85 5.57
N PRO A 48 -13.72 28.88 6.45
CA PRO A 48 -12.80 30.01 6.28
C PRO A 48 -11.34 29.58 6.37
N ASP A 49 -10.46 30.30 5.64
CA ASP A 49 -9.02 29.99 5.60
C ASP A 49 -8.34 30.07 6.97
N ASP A 50 -8.76 30.99 7.83
CA ASP A 50 -8.24 31.12 9.20
C ASP A 50 -8.57 29.92 10.11
N ARG A 51 -9.40 29.00 9.62
CA ARG A 51 -9.73 27.74 10.28
C ARG A 51 -9.07 26.52 9.68
N ILE A 52 -8.20 26.71 8.71
CA ILE A 52 -7.43 25.65 8.07
C ILE A 52 -5.97 25.94 8.34
N ILE A 53 -5.37 25.19 9.29
CA ILE A 53 -3.96 25.28 9.61
C ILE A 53 -3.25 24.14 8.87
N ALA A 54 -2.43 24.47 7.87
CA ALA A 54 -1.67 23.47 7.09
C ALA A 54 -0.16 23.74 7.24
N ILE A 55 0.58 22.78 7.76
CA ILE A 55 2.01 22.87 8.01
C ILE A 55 2.71 21.67 7.38
N ASN A 56 3.57 21.95 6.39
CA ASN A 56 4.47 20.94 5.84
C ASN A 56 5.80 20.98 6.64
N LEU A 57 6.07 19.91 7.38
CA LEU A 57 7.25 19.79 8.22
C LEU A 57 8.50 19.32 7.45
N GLU A 58 8.38 19.01 6.16
CA GLU A 58 9.54 18.81 5.27
C GLU A 58 10.07 20.13 4.72
N ASP A 59 9.22 21.16 4.65
CA ASP A 59 9.61 22.51 4.20
C ASP A 59 10.59 23.15 5.20
N TYR A 60 11.70 23.68 4.67
CA TYR A 60 12.73 24.33 5.46
C TYR A 60 12.26 25.63 6.12
N SER A 61 11.29 26.33 5.53
CA SER A 61 10.64 27.50 6.13
C SER A 61 9.99 27.19 7.50
N ASN A 62 9.61 25.93 7.72
CA ASN A 62 9.00 25.44 8.94
C ASN A 62 9.99 24.72 9.87
N ILE A 63 11.32 24.89 9.67
CA ILE A 63 12.35 24.16 10.42
C ILE A 63 12.24 24.36 11.92
N GLU A 64 11.85 25.54 12.38
CA GLU A 64 11.68 25.83 13.80
C GLU A 64 10.46 25.12 14.41
N LEU A 65 9.44 24.82 13.60
CA LEU A 65 8.25 24.08 14.01
C LEU A 65 8.50 22.57 14.13
N ARG A 66 9.70 22.07 13.82
CA ARG A 66 10.10 20.71 14.15
C ARG A 66 10.38 20.50 15.65
N ASP A 67 10.44 21.59 16.41
CA ASP A 67 10.38 21.54 17.87
C ASP A 67 8.93 21.33 18.31
N PRO A 68 8.60 20.26 19.10
CA PRO A 68 7.22 19.95 19.47
C PRO A 68 6.55 21.02 20.31
N MET A 69 7.31 21.75 21.16
CA MET A 69 6.74 22.83 21.98
C MET A 69 6.38 24.05 21.13
N LYS A 70 7.27 24.42 20.19
CA LYS A 70 7.01 25.52 19.25
C LYS A 70 5.83 25.21 18.35
N LEU A 71 5.76 23.99 17.80
CA LEU A 71 4.64 23.55 16.95
C LEU A 71 3.32 23.58 17.71
N HIS A 72 3.30 23.02 18.93
CA HIS A 72 2.11 23.06 19.78
C HIS A 72 1.64 24.50 20.04
N ALA A 73 2.55 25.38 20.48
CA ALA A 73 2.25 26.78 20.76
C ALA A 73 1.73 27.51 19.50
N HIS A 74 2.34 27.25 18.35
CA HIS A 74 1.94 27.84 17.07
C HIS A 74 0.50 27.43 16.69
N ILE A 75 0.19 26.13 16.71
CA ILE A 75 -1.15 25.63 16.41
C ILE A 75 -2.19 26.22 17.37
N VAL A 76 -1.88 26.23 18.65
CA VAL A 76 -2.78 26.78 19.67
C VAL A 76 -3.03 28.29 19.47
N SER A 77 -2.03 29.05 19.08
CA SER A 77 -2.16 30.50 18.84
C SER A 77 -3.05 30.82 17.64
N LEU A 78 -3.05 29.97 16.61
CA LEU A 78 -3.84 30.13 15.39
C LEU A 78 -5.25 29.54 15.52
N SER A 79 -5.47 28.60 16.45
CA SER A 79 -6.74 27.89 16.56
C SER A 79 -7.84 28.78 17.15
N SER A 80 -9.05 28.69 16.59
CA SER A 80 -10.25 29.31 17.20
C SER A 80 -10.52 28.72 18.57
N LYS A 81 -11.03 29.56 19.49
CA LYS A 81 -11.43 29.09 20.83
C LYS A 81 -12.83 28.45 20.85
N THR A 82 -13.68 28.83 19.93
CA THR A 82 -15.12 28.50 19.94
C THR A 82 -15.55 27.62 18.77
N GLU A 83 -14.83 27.67 17.65
CA GLU A 83 -15.21 27.03 16.42
C GLU A 83 -14.20 25.94 15.99
N LYS A 84 -14.64 25.04 15.13
CA LYS A 84 -13.81 23.93 14.64
C LYS A 84 -12.64 24.48 13.81
N THR A 85 -11.43 24.03 14.11
CA THR A 85 -10.20 24.31 13.35
C THR A 85 -9.64 22.98 12.83
N TYR A 86 -9.38 22.94 11.52
CA TYR A 86 -8.82 21.78 10.85
C TYR A 86 -7.30 21.93 10.77
N VAL A 87 -6.57 20.98 11.32
CA VAL A 87 -5.11 21.03 11.43
C VAL A 87 -4.50 19.91 10.60
N PHE A 88 -3.71 20.29 9.59
CA PHE A 88 -3.02 19.39 8.67
C PHE A 88 -1.52 19.46 8.92
N LEU A 89 -0.93 18.37 9.41
CA LEU A 89 0.51 18.26 9.67
C LEU A 89 1.11 17.23 8.71
N ASP A 90 1.81 17.71 7.70
CA ASP A 90 2.43 16.87 6.70
C ASP A 90 3.83 16.42 7.15
N GLU A 91 4.16 15.13 6.97
CA GLU A 91 5.41 14.47 7.35
C GLU A 91 5.77 14.69 8.84
N ILE A 92 4.81 14.39 9.76
CA ILE A 92 4.91 14.63 11.20
C ILE A 92 6.12 13.97 11.86
N GLN A 93 6.68 12.90 11.29
CA GLN A 93 7.87 12.23 11.82
C GLN A 93 9.14 13.11 11.79
N ASN A 94 9.09 14.27 11.14
CA ASN A 94 10.17 15.27 11.22
C ASN A 94 10.18 16.03 12.55
N VAL A 95 9.15 15.90 13.37
CA VAL A 95 9.09 16.46 14.74
C VAL A 95 9.55 15.36 15.71
N ALA A 96 10.60 15.64 16.47
CA ALA A 96 11.08 14.71 17.48
C ALA A 96 10.02 14.56 18.60
N ASP A 97 9.83 13.35 19.11
CA ASP A 97 8.90 13.04 20.22
C ASP A 97 7.51 13.69 20.06
N PHE A 98 6.98 13.71 18.81
CA PHE A 98 5.68 14.32 18.50
C PHE A 98 4.45 13.66 19.17
N PRO A 99 4.41 12.36 19.58
CA PRO A 99 3.19 11.73 20.07
C PRO A 99 2.58 12.42 21.30
N PRO A 100 3.33 12.80 22.35
CA PRO A 100 2.77 13.55 23.50
C PRO A 100 2.22 14.91 23.09
N MET A 101 2.82 15.58 22.12
CA MET A 101 2.34 16.85 21.60
C MET A 101 1.01 16.70 20.87
N ILE A 102 0.88 15.69 20.01
CA ILE A 102 -0.39 15.37 19.33
C ILE A 102 -1.47 14.98 20.34
N ASP A 103 -1.13 14.19 21.37
CA ASP A 103 -2.08 13.85 22.44
C ASP A 103 -2.61 15.10 23.18
N SER A 104 -1.72 16.06 23.45
CA SER A 104 -2.12 17.34 24.05
C SER A 104 -3.05 18.14 23.13
N LEU A 105 -2.80 18.20 21.82
CA LEU A 105 -3.68 18.84 20.85
C LEU A 105 -5.03 18.13 20.74
N PHE A 106 -5.03 16.81 20.80
CA PHE A 106 -6.24 15.99 20.75
C PHE A 106 -7.21 16.28 21.91
N LEU A 107 -6.72 16.68 23.09
CA LEU A 107 -7.60 17.06 24.22
C LEU A 107 -8.47 18.29 23.89
N ARG A 108 -8.13 19.06 22.87
CA ARG A 108 -8.88 20.24 22.42
C ARG A 108 -9.97 19.82 21.45
N LYS A 109 -11.22 19.75 21.90
CA LYS A 109 -12.39 19.27 21.14
C LYS A 109 -12.71 20.10 19.90
N ASN A 110 -12.19 21.34 19.82
CA ASN A 110 -12.33 22.23 18.68
C ASN A 110 -11.30 21.96 17.56
N LEU A 111 -10.29 21.11 17.79
CA LEU A 111 -9.33 20.72 16.75
C LEU A 111 -9.76 19.44 16.05
N ASP A 112 -9.62 19.42 14.74
CA ASP A 112 -9.76 18.27 13.87
C ASP A 112 -8.42 17.95 13.22
N LEU A 113 -7.75 16.85 13.64
CA LEU A 113 -6.34 16.61 13.37
C LEU A 113 -6.16 15.62 12.21
N TYR A 114 -5.35 16.02 11.21
CA TYR A 114 -4.95 15.24 10.05
C TYR A 114 -3.43 15.20 9.99
N LEU A 115 -2.86 14.00 10.02
CA LEU A 115 -1.42 13.79 10.02
C LEU A 115 -1.02 12.96 8.81
N THR A 116 0.14 13.23 8.20
CA THR A 116 0.74 12.27 7.28
C THR A 116 2.06 11.76 7.80
N GLY A 117 2.41 10.57 7.29
CA GLY A 117 3.73 10.00 7.47
C GLY A 117 4.03 8.89 6.45
N SER A 118 5.29 8.83 6.05
CA SER A 118 5.78 7.83 5.09
C SER A 118 6.28 6.55 5.75
N ASN A 119 5.82 6.25 6.99
CA ASN A 119 6.36 5.18 7.80
C ASN A 119 5.29 4.46 8.63
N ALA A 120 5.17 3.13 8.44
CA ALA A 120 4.31 2.28 9.27
C ALA A 120 4.76 2.21 10.76
N PHE A 121 6.05 2.47 11.03
CA PHE A 121 6.57 2.51 12.41
C PHE A 121 5.89 3.60 13.26
N MET A 122 5.43 4.69 12.63
CA MET A 122 4.60 5.69 13.32
C MET A 122 3.37 5.07 13.99
N LEU A 123 2.81 4.00 13.39
CA LEU A 123 1.59 3.36 13.87
C LEU A 123 1.86 2.18 14.82
N SER A 124 3.06 1.58 14.77
CA SER A 124 3.39 0.35 15.51
C SER A 124 4.17 0.56 16.80
N GLY A 125 4.73 1.75 17.01
CA GLY A 125 5.57 2.07 18.15
C GLY A 125 4.89 2.99 19.17
N GLU A 126 5.47 4.17 19.36
CA GLU A 126 5.04 5.14 20.36
C GLU A 126 3.63 5.69 20.11
N LEU A 127 3.23 5.89 18.83
CA LEU A 127 1.86 6.30 18.50
C LEU A 127 0.82 5.27 18.96
N ALA A 128 1.06 3.99 18.72
CA ALA A 128 0.16 2.93 19.16
C ALA A 128 0.01 2.90 20.68
N THR A 129 1.07 3.26 21.41
CA THR A 129 1.07 3.26 22.88
C THR A 129 0.45 4.53 23.45
N HIS A 130 0.84 5.71 22.94
CA HIS A 130 0.39 7.01 23.45
C HIS A 130 -1.01 7.41 22.95
N LEU A 131 -1.34 7.10 21.70
CA LEU A 131 -2.61 7.47 21.07
C LEU A 131 -3.56 6.28 20.89
N SER A 132 -3.40 5.21 21.67
CA SER A 132 -4.23 4.00 21.57
C SER A 132 -5.73 4.31 21.62
N GLY A 133 -6.46 3.89 20.56
CA GLY A 133 -7.90 4.12 20.43
C GLY A 133 -8.31 5.55 20.04
N ARG A 134 -7.36 6.46 19.77
CA ARG A 134 -7.63 7.87 19.45
C ARG A 134 -7.41 8.24 18.00
N TYR A 135 -6.93 7.31 17.15
CA TYR A 135 -6.66 7.57 15.74
C TYR A 135 -7.29 6.52 14.82
N VAL A 136 -7.49 6.92 13.59
CA VAL A 136 -7.85 6.05 12.47
C VAL A 136 -6.80 6.19 11.37
N THR A 137 -6.54 5.11 10.62
CA THR A 137 -5.57 5.11 9.55
C THR A 137 -6.24 5.14 8.19
N VAL A 138 -5.62 5.87 7.28
CA VAL A 138 -5.91 5.86 5.85
C VAL A 138 -4.64 5.41 5.13
N ASP A 139 -4.56 4.12 4.83
CA ASP A 139 -3.37 3.51 4.23
C ASP A 139 -3.39 3.72 2.72
N MET A 140 -2.58 4.70 2.26
CA MET A 140 -2.58 5.15 0.88
C MET A 140 -1.55 4.41 0.04
N LEU A 141 -2.04 3.73 -1.00
CA LEU A 141 -1.23 3.08 -2.03
C LEU A 141 -0.96 4.04 -3.20
N PRO A 142 0.05 3.79 -4.05
CA PRO A 142 0.16 4.40 -5.36
C PRO A 142 -1.12 4.22 -6.20
N LEU A 143 -1.21 4.74 -7.40
CA LEU A 143 -2.42 4.66 -8.22
C LEU A 143 -2.89 3.22 -8.44
N SER A 144 -4.19 2.99 -8.33
CA SER A 144 -4.81 1.76 -8.82
C SER A 144 -4.83 1.72 -10.35
N PHE A 145 -5.03 0.53 -10.91
CA PHE A 145 -5.29 0.43 -12.35
C PHE A 145 -6.55 1.20 -12.75
N GLY A 146 -7.59 1.20 -11.92
CA GLY A 146 -8.81 1.98 -12.15
C GLY A 146 -8.54 3.49 -12.18
N GLU A 147 -7.77 4.03 -11.23
CA GLU A 147 -7.38 5.44 -11.20
C GLU A 147 -6.50 5.81 -12.41
N TYR A 148 -5.59 4.91 -12.82
CA TYR A 148 -4.77 5.11 -14.03
C TYR A 148 -5.62 5.14 -15.30
N VAL A 149 -6.60 4.24 -15.45
CA VAL A 149 -7.53 4.23 -16.58
C VAL A 149 -8.39 5.49 -16.60
N GLN A 150 -8.86 5.95 -15.45
CA GLN A 150 -9.62 7.19 -15.33
C GLN A 150 -8.78 8.41 -15.76
N TRP A 151 -7.51 8.46 -15.34
CA TRP A 151 -6.58 9.51 -15.76
C TRP A 151 -6.38 9.55 -17.27
N THR A 152 -6.23 8.40 -17.92
CA THR A 152 -6.05 8.33 -19.38
C THR A 152 -7.31 8.68 -20.18
N GLY A 153 -8.43 9.00 -19.54
CA GLY A 153 -9.67 9.52 -20.13
C GLY A 153 -10.45 8.56 -21.03
N SER A 154 -10.04 7.29 -21.14
CA SER A 154 -10.70 6.28 -21.97
C SER A 154 -10.68 4.92 -21.30
N GLN A 155 -11.73 4.13 -21.47
CA GLN A 155 -11.80 2.74 -21.02
C GLN A 155 -11.63 1.74 -22.18
N GLN A 156 -11.19 2.21 -23.34
CA GLN A 156 -10.88 1.35 -24.48
C GLN A 156 -9.52 0.70 -24.30
N ASP A 157 -9.36 -0.52 -24.85
CA ASP A 157 -8.11 -1.30 -24.83
C ASP A 157 -7.47 -1.42 -23.43
N LEU A 158 -8.22 -1.99 -22.49
CA LEU A 158 -7.74 -2.21 -21.11
C LEU A 158 -6.45 -3.05 -21.07
N SER A 159 -6.28 -3.99 -21.99
CA SER A 159 -5.09 -4.84 -22.06
C SER A 159 -3.84 -4.04 -22.39
N ARG A 160 -3.92 -3.08 -23.32
CA ARG A 160 -2.80 -2.17 -23.61
C ARG A 160 -2.52 -1.26 -22.42
N LYS A 161 -3.57 -0.64 -21.85
CA LYS A 161 -3.42 0.23 -20.67
C LYS A 161 -2.83 -0.50 -19.47
N TYR A 162 -3.17 -1.77 -19.29
CA TYR A 162 -2.58 -2.58 -18.22
C TYR A 162 -1.08 -2.80 -18.43
N ARG A 163 -0.65 -3.07 -19.66
CA ARG A 163 0.79 -3.14 -19.99
C ARG A 163 1.48 -1.80 -19.72
N ASP A 164 0.88 -0.70 -20.20
CA ASP A 164 1.41 0.65 -19.98
C ASP A 164 1.49 0.99 -18.47
N TYR A 165 0.46 0.64 -17.69
CA TYR A 165 0.42 0.80 -16.24
C TYR A 165 1.55 0.04 -15.53
N LEU A 166 1.79 -1.22 -15.89
CA LEU A 166 2.89 -2.00 -15.32
C LEU A 166 4.26 -1.42 -15.69
N GLU A 167 4.41 -0.92 -16.92
CA GLU A 167 5.66 -0.39 -17.45
C GLU A 167 5.98 1.02 -16.96
N SER A 168 4.97 1.85 -16.80
CA SER A 168 5.12 3.26 -16.44
C SER A 168 5.18 3.50 -14.92
N SER A 169 4.91 2.46 -14.11
CA SER A 169 4.75 2.59 -12.66
C SER A 169 3.41 3.19 -12.22
N SER A 170 3.02 2.88 -11.00
CA SER A 170 1.80 3.38 -10.35
C SER A 170 2.02 4.63 -9.50
N PHE A 171 3.24 5.16 -9.42
CA PHE A 171 3.48 6.43 -8.74
C PHE A 171 2.80 7.59 -9.49
N PRO A 172 2.02 8.46 -8.81
CA PRO A 172 1.21 9.49 -9.48
C PRO A 172 1.99 10.38 -10.46
N TYR A 173 3.18 10.81 -10.10
CA TYR A 173 3.98 11.71 -10.93
C TYR A 173 4.39 11.11 -12.29
N THR A 174 4.45 9.78 -12.41
CA THR A 174 4.78 9.15 -13.70
C THR A 174 3.73 9.41 -14.77
N THR A 175 2.50 9.74 -14.39
CA THR A 175 1.44 10.14 -15.34
C THR A 175 1.72 11.48 -16.03
N GLU A 176 2.55 12.33 -15.44
CA GLU A 176 2.95 13.63 -15.99
C GLU A 176 4.16 13.52 -16.95
N LEU A 177 4.76 12.32 -17.06
CA LEU A 177 5.91 12.08 -17.90
C LEU A 177 5.56 11.58 -19.31
N ASP A 178 4.29 11.59 -19.69
CA ASP A 178 3.76 11.29 -21.03
C ASP A 178 4.32 10.01 -21.67
N GLY A 179 4.67 9.01 -20.84
CA GLY A 179 5.23 7.74 -21.28
C GLY A 179 6.71 7.81 -21.70
N ASP A 180 7.43 8.89 -21.42
CA ASP A 180 8.88 8.96 -21.61
C ASP A 180 9.58 7.95 -20.70
N ARG A 181 10.00 6.84 -21.28
CA ARG A 181 10.63 5.73 -20.55
C ARG A 181 11.90 6.13 -19.82
N LYS A 182 12.69 7.03 -20.40
CA LYS A 182 13.93 7.49 -19.78
C LYS A 182 13.64 8.35 -18.55
N ALA A 183 12.71 9.29 -18.68
CA ALA A 183 12.29 10.14 -17.58
C ALA A 183 11.66 9.32 -16.44
N ILE A 184 10.86 8.31 -16.77
CA ILE A 184 10.27 7.37 -15.79
C ILE A 184 11.38 6.59 -15.07
N GLU A 185 12.38 6.06 -15.78
CA GLU A 185 13.49 5.32 -15.17
C GLU A 185 14.33 6.21 -14.25
N GLU A 186 14.65 7.44 -14.66
CA GLU A 186 15.35 8.44 -13.85
C GLU A 186 14.54 8.79 -12.59
N TYR A 187 13.22 8.95 -12.71
CA TYR A 187 12.34 9.21 -11.58
C TYR A 187 12.27 8.02 -10.61
N LEU A 188 12.14 6.79 -11.11
CA LEU A 188 12.14 5.58 -10.29
C LEU A 188 13.48 5.35 -9.59
N SER A 189 14.60 5.70 -10.25
CA SER A 189 15.91 5.74 -9.61
C SER A 189 15.92 6.68 -8.42
N GLY A 190 15.37 7.89 -8.57
CA GLY A 190 15.23 8.85 -7.49
C GLY A 190 14.37 8.33 -6.32
N ILE A 191 13.26 7.66 -6.62
CA ILE A 191 12.42 7.01 -5.60
C ILE A 191 13.21 5.90 -4.89
N TYR A 192 13.87 5.02 -5.64
CA TYR A 192 14.67 3.94 -5.07
C TYR A 192 15.72 4.47 -4.10
N HIS A 193 16.51 5.47 -4.50
CA HIS A 193 17.53 6.04 -3.65
C HIS A 193 16.95 6.75 -2.41
N THR A 194 15.80 7.41 -2.55
CA THR A 194 15.18 8.11 -1.43
C THR A 194 14.49 7.15 -0.46
N VAL A 195 13.63 6.26 -0.97
CA VAL A 195 12.84 5.35 -0.13
C VAL A 195 13.70 4.22 0.41
N VAL A 196 14.47 3.55 -0.47
CA VAL A 196 15.23 2.36 -0.07
C VAL A 196 16.49 2.75 0.70
N LEU A 197 17.29 3.66 0.18
CA LEU A 197 18.56 3.98 0.82
C LEU A 197 18.38 4.92 2.01
N LYS A 198 17.63 6.00 1.89
CA LYS A 198 17.50 6.97 2.98
C LYS A 198 16.55 6.49 4.07
N ASP A 199 15.34 6.05 3.71
CA ASP A 199 14.31 5.73 4.70
C ASP A 199 14.54 4.36 5.36
N VAL A 200 15.01 3.36 4.61
CA VAL A 200 15.30 2.02 5.17
C VAL A 200 16.64 2.00 5.90
N ILE A 201 17.72 2.51 5.28
CA ILE A 201 19.06 2.52 5.90
C ILE A 201 19.09 3.43 7.12
N GLY A 202 18.48 4.60 7.05
CA GLY A 202 18.43 5.55 8.17
C GLY A 202 17.83 4.98 9.45
N ARG A 203 17.08 3.89 9.36
CA ARG A 203 16.46 3.18 10.50
C ARG A 203 17.29 2.00 11.02
N LEU A 204 18.13 1.44 10.19
CA LEU A 204 18.98 0.32 10.56
C LEU A 204 20.34 0.88 10.93
N LYS A 205 20.64 0.98 12.24
CA LYS A 205 21.88 1.58 12.80
C LYS A 205 23.19 1.08 12.18
N SER A 206 23.17 -0.02 11.41
CA SER A 206 24.33 -0.63 10.74
C SER A 206 23.91 -1.39 9.49
N ALA A 207 23.11 -0.74 8.59
CA ALA A 207 22.70 -1.36 7.34
C ALA A 207 23.84 -1.37 6.32
N ASP A 208 24.07 -2.52 5.70
CA ASP A 208 24.88 -2.65 4.50
C ASP A 208 23.97 -2.42 3.27
N PRO A 209 24.22 -1.37 2.45
CA PRO A 209 23.41 -1.11 1.27
C PRO A 209 23.40 -2.25 0.25
N MET A 210 24.50 -2.97 0.12
CA MET A 210 24.62 -4.10 -0.82
C MET A 210 23.80 -5.30 -0.37
N ILE A 211 23.77 -5.58 0.93
CA ILE A 211 22.94 -6.63 1.53
C ILE A 211 21.47 -6.27 1.38
N LEU A 212 21.12 -5.01 1.68
CA LEU A 212 19.78 -4.50 1.55
C LEU A 212 19.26 -4.66 0.12
N GLU A 213 20.02 -4.20 -0.86
CA GLU A 213 19.65 -4.35 -2.27
C GLU A 213 19.48 -5.81 -2.67
N SER A 214 20.37 -6.70 -2.24
CA SER A 214 20.30 -8.13 -2.56
C SER A 214 19.04 -8.78 -1.98
N ILE A 215 18.68 -8.47 -0.74
CA ILE A 215 17.45 -8.97 -0.12
C ILE A 215 16.22 -8.41 -0.87
N LEU A 216 16.20 -7.12 -1.20
CA LEU A 216 15.08 -6.52 -1.92
C LEU A 216 14.92 -7.13 -3.33
N ARG A 217 16.03 -7.31 -4.07
CA ARG A 217 16.03 -7.99 -5.38
C ARG A 217 15.48 -9.42 -5.26
N PHE A 218 15.89 -10.16 -4.23
CA PHE A 218 15.39 -11.51 -3.98
C PHE A 218 13.87 -11.48 -3.71
N VAL A 219 13.40 -10.60 -2.85
CA VAL A 219 11.97 -10.47 -2.52
C VAL A 219 11.15 -10.11 -3.78
N TYR A 220 11.61 -9.14 -4.55
CA TYR A 220 10.93 -8.73 -5.78
C TYR A 220 10.94 -9.81 -6.87
N SER A 221 12.03 -10.60 -6.99
CA SER A 221 12.08 -11.72 -7.93
C SER A 221 11.13 -12.86 -7.54
N SER A 222 10.84 -12.99 -6.24
CA SER A 222 9.96 -14.02 -5.68
C SER A 222 8.53 -13.53 -5.44
N THR A 223 8.14 -12.36 -5.99
CA THR A 223 6.78 -11.82 -5.86
C THR A 223 5.74 -12.88 -6.22
N GLY A 224 4.71 -13.05 -5.38
CA GLY A 224 3.66 -14.07 -5.56
C GLY A 224 4.08 -15.50 -5.18
N SER A 225 5.36 -15.75 -4.89
CA SER A 225 5.82 -17.08 -4.48
C SER A 225 6.00 -17.16 -2.96
N PRO A 226 5.67 -18.31 -2.33
CA PRO A 226 5.92 -18.51 -0.90
C PRO A 226 7.44 -18.54 -0.62
N ILE A 227 7.88 -17.70 0.30
CA ILE A 227 9.28 -17.65 0.73
C ILE A 227 9.41 -17.66 2.25
N SER A 228 10.56 -18.12 2.75
CA SER A 228 10.92 -18.01 4.15
C SER A 228 12.19 -17.19 4.33
N THR A 229 12.34 -16.54 5.47
CA THR A 229 13.55 -15.81 5.85
C THR A 229 14.80 -16.68 5.79
N LYS A 230 14.65 -17.98 6.13
CA LYS A 230 15.74 -18.96 6.01
C LYS A 230 16.16 -19.17 4.55
N LYS A 231 15.19 -19.32 3.61
CA LYS A 231 15.51 -19.49 2.19
C LYS A 231 16.27 -18.28 1.64
N ILE A 232 15.88 -17.05 2.04
CA ILE A 232 16.61 -15.83 1.66
C ILE A 232 18.05 -15.87 2.19
N ALA A 233 18.23 -16.18 3.48
CA ALA A 233 19.54 -16.25 4.11
C ALA A 233 20.44 -17.30 3.44
N ASP A 234 19.92 -18.52 3.21
CA ASP A 234 20.64 -19.62 2.59
C ASP A 234 21.06 -19.29 1.15
N THR A 235 20.14 -18.70 0.34
CA THR A 235 20.43 -18.31 -1.04
C THR A 235 21.54 -17.25 -1.10
N LEU A 236 21.41 -16.16 -0.35
CA LEU A 236 22.41 -15.08 -0.36
C LEU A 236 23.76 -15.54 0.23
N THR A 237 23.74 -16.47 1.18
CA THR A 237 24.97 -17.07 1.69
C THR A 237 25.66 -17.92 0.62
N SER A 238 24.92 -18.68 -0.19
CA SER A 238 25.47 -19.44 -1.33
C SER A 238 26.05 -18.56 -2.41
N GLU A 239 25.58 -17.32 -2.54
CA GLU A 239 26.11 -16.27 -3.44
C GLU A 239 27.33 -15.53 -2.84
N GLY A 240 27.87 -16.02 -1.72
CA GLY A 240 29.06 -15.47 -1.07
C GLY A 240 28.79 -14.39 -0.02
N ARG A 241 27.53 -14.13 0.35
CA ARG A 241 27.13 -13.14 1.36
C ARG A 241 26.62 -13.84 2.60
N LYS A 242 27.49 -14.13 3.54
CA LYS A 242 27.10 -14.80 4.80
C LYS A 242 26.10 -13.96 5.60
N LEU A 243 24.85 -14.41 5.64
CA LEU A 243 23.74 -13.76 6.34
C LEU A 243 23.08 -14.73 7.32
N ASP A 244 22.75 -14.24 8.50
CA ASP A 244 21.89 -14.94 9.42
C ASP A 244 20.39 -14.57 9.21
N VAL A 245 19.51 -15.45 9.67
CA VAL A 245 18.05 -15.28 9.54
C VAL A 245 17.57 -14.01 10.23
N ARG A 246 18.14 -13.64 11.39
CA ARG A 246 17.72 -12.43 12.13
C ARG A 246 18.06 -11.15 11.37
N THR A 247 19.17 -11.16 10.66
CA THR A 247 19.53 -10.03 9.78
C THR A 247 18.52 -9.89 8.66
N VAL A 248 18.15 -10.98 7.98
CA VAL A 248 17.10 -10.95 6.94
C VAL A 248 15.76 -10.42 7.51
N GLU A 249 15.35 -10.89 8.69
CA GLU A 249 14.11 -10.43 9.36
C GLU A 249 14.13 -8.93 9.64
N LYS A 250 15.27 -8.37 10.07
CA LYS A 250 15.42 -6.92 10.28
C LYS A 250 15.22 -6.13 8.98
N TYR A 251 15.82 -6.58 7.88
CA TYR A 251 15.66 -5.91 6.60
C TYR A 251 14.23 -6.03 6.06
N LEU A 252 13.61 -7.22 6.13
CA LEU A 252 12.21 -7.40 5.76
C LEU A 252 11.27 -6.51 6.57
N THR A 253 11.48 -6.43 7.88
CA THR A 253 10.70 -5.53 8.74
C THR A 253 10.88 -4.07 8.32
N ALA A 254 12.09 -3.65 7.96
CA ALA A 254 12.34 -2.30 7.48
C ALA A 254 11.67 -2.02 6.12
N PHE A 255 11.63 -3.00 5.21
CA PHE A 255 10.90 -2.87 3.94
C PHE A 255 9.39 -2.75 4.14
N LEU A 256 8.81 -3.57 5.01
CA LEU A 256 7.40 -3.49 5.37
C LEU A 256 7.05 -2.13 5.99
N ASN A 257 7.88 -1.67 6.93
CA ASN A 257 7.70 -0.38 7.58
C ASN A 257 7.86 0.82 6.63
N SER A 258 8.58 0.66 5.52
CA SER A 258 8.73 1.69 4.48
C SER A 258 7.68 1.60 3.39
N TYR A 259 6.75 0.65 3.48
CA TYR A 259 5.72 0.37 2.47
C TYR A 259 6.27 0.02 1.07
N ILE A 260 7.54 -0.37 0.96
CA ILE A 260 8.12 -0.77 -0.33
C ILE A 260 7.73 -2.21 -0.69
N VAL A 261 7.41 -3.01 0.33
CA VAL A 261 6.95 -4.40 0.23
C VAL A 261 5.73 -4.58 1.13
N TYR A 262 4.79 -5.37 0.68
CA TYR A 262 3.64 -5.85 1.45
C TYR A 262 3.73 -7.35 1.67
N GLN A 263 3.16 -7.83 2.77
CA GLN A 263 3.23 -9.23 3.19
C GLN A 263 1.84 -9.82 3.31
N ALA A 264 1.59 -10.95 2.65
CA ALA A 264 0.41 -11.78 2.87
C ALA A 264 0.80 -13.00 3.71
N LYS A 265 0.24 -13.08 4.91
CA LYS A 265 0.42 -14.23 5.80
C LYS A 265 -0.37 -15.43 5.31
N ARG A 266 0.07 -16.64 5.60
CA ARG A 266 -0.70 -17.83 5.30
C ARG A 266 -1.82 -18.04 6.31
N TYR A 267 -2.97 -18.45 5.80
CA TYR A 267 -4.16 -18.75 6.58
C TYR A 267 -4.65 -20.18 6.28
N ASP A 268 -4.72 -21.01 7.29
CA ASP A 268 -5.31 -22.35 7.18
C ASP A 268 -6.82 -22.21 7.14
N ILE A 269 -7.41 -22.46 5.96
CA ILE A 269 -8.86 -22.29 5.73
C ILE A 269 -9.66 -23.29 6.60
N ARG A 270 -9.18 -24.52 6.77
CA ARG A 270 -9.84 -25.55 7.59
C ARG A 270 -9.64 -25.33 9.08
N GLY A 271 -8.40 -25.02 9.49
CA GLY A 271 -8.03 -24.77 10.89
C GLY A 271 -8.41 -23.37 11.37
N LYS A 272 -8.82 -22.46 10.48
CA LYS A 272 -9.19 -21.06 10.78
C LYS A 272 -8.13 -20.30 11.60
N GLN A 273 -6.86 -20.49 11.24
CA GLN A 273 -5.74 -19.89 11.95
C GLN A 273 -4.61 -19.43 11.02
N HIS A 274 -3.91 -18.37 11.40
CA HIS A 274 -2.71 -17.94 10.67
C HIS A 274 -1.53 -18.87 10.94
N LEU A 275 -0.79 -19.18 9.88
CA LEU A 275 0.43 -19.97 9.92
C LEU A 275 1.66 -19.07 10.03
N LYS A 276 2.71 -19.54 10.69
CA LYS A 276 3.90 -18.73 11.00
C LYS A 276 4.99 -18.73 9.92
N THR A 277 4.82 -19.44 8.83
CA THR A 277 5.87 -19.65 7.81
C THR A 277 5.35 -19.67 6.40
N LEU A 278 6.25 -19.43 5.44
CA LEU A 278 5.96 -19.44 3.99
C LEU A 278 4.96 -18.36 3.58
N GLU A 279 5.29 -17.14 3.90
CA GLU A 279 4.53 -15.95 3.52
C GLU A 279 4.82 -15.57 2.07
N LYS A 280 3.88 -14.87 1.42
CA LYS A 280 4.12 -14.22 0.12
C LYS A 280 4.40 -12.74 0.34
N TYR A 281 5.24 -12.20 -0.52
CA TYR A 281 5.56 -10.77 -0.52
C TYR A 281 5.22 -10.15 -1.86
N TYR A 282 4.69 -8.93 -1.83
CA TYR A 282 4.23 -8.19 -3.00
C TYR A 282 4.92 -6.83 -3.05
N ALA A 283 5.39 -6.46 -4.24
CA ALA A 283 5.97 -5.15 -4.47
C ALA A 283 4.88 -4.07 -4.41
N VAL A 284 5.19 -2.93 -3.83
CA VAL A 284 4.27 -1.77 -3.82
C VAL A 284 3.95 -1.26 -5.22
N ASP A 285 4.90 -1.45 -6.15
CA ASP A 285 4.84 -0.98 -7.53
C ASP A 285 5.61 -1.91 -8.47
N ILE A 286 4.98 -2.28 -9.58
CA ILE A 286 5.60 -3.17 -10.57
C ILE A 286 6.65 -2.44 -11.42
N GLY A 287 6.46 -1.15 -11.70
CA GLY A 287 7.46 -0.34 -12.39
C GLY A 287 8.77 -0.27 -11.62
N LEU A 288 8.71 -0.10 -10.29
CA LEU A 288 9.88 -0.14 -9.42
C LEU A 288 10.55 -1.54 -9.41
N ARG A 289 9.74 -2.62 -9.46
CA ARG A 289 10.25 -3.98 -9.63
C ARG A 289 11.00 -4.12 -10.96
N PHE A 290 10.44 -3.62 -12.06
CA PHE A 290 11.10 -3.64 -13.37
C PHE A 290 12.37 -2.79 -13.39
N PHE A 291 12.38 -1.65 -12.74
CA PHE A 291 13.59 -0.83 -12.56
C PHE A 291 14.72 -1.63 -11.89
N LEU A 292 14.43 -2.38 -10.84
CA LEU A 292 15.43 -3.14 -10.09
C LEU A 292 15.89 -4.43 -10.78
N LEU A 293 14.98 -5.17 -11.40
CA LEU A 293 15.24 -6.53 -11.90
C LEU A 293 15.35 -6.60 -13.42
N GLY A 294 14.96 -5.55 -14.13
CA GLY A 294 14.67 -5.62 -15.57
C GLY A 294 13.32 -6.30 -15.84
N ARG A 295 12.92 -6.31 -17.10
CA ARG A 295 11.63 -6.86 -17.57
C ARG A 295 11.71 -8.34 -17.94
N VAL A 296 12.91 -8.89 -18.02
CA VAL A 296 13.15 -10.27 -18.43
C VAL A 296 12.65 -11.23 -17.35
N HIS A 297 12.00 -12.33 -17.77
CA HIS A 297 11.49 -13.38 -16.89
C HIS A 297 10.39 -12.96 -15.89
N ALA A 298 9.64 -11.89 -16.19
CA ALA A 298 8.47 -11.55 -15.37
C ALA A 298 7.32 -12.52 -15.69
N ASP A 299 6.90 -13.31 -14.71
CA ASP A 299 5.70 -14.15 -14.81
C ASP A 299 4.45 -13.27 -14.78
N THR A 300 3.69 -13.27 -15.88
CA THR A 300 2.48 -12.44 -16.03
C THR A 300 1.42 -12.77 -14.96
N GLY A 301 1.32 -14.05 -14.54
CA GLY A 301 0.41 -14.47 -13.48
C GLY A 301 0.78 -13.83 -12.15
N HIS A 302 2.05 -13.90 -11.76
CA HIS A 302 2.52 -13.28 -10.52
C HIS A 302 2.43 -11.74 -10.53
N LEU A 303 2.63 -11.10 -11.70
CA LEU A 303 2.42 -9.65 -11.81
C LEU A 303 0.94 -9.28 -11.62
N LEU A 304 0.04 -10.05 -12.23
CA LEU A 304 -1.40 -9.86 -12.04
C LEU A 304 -1.79 -10.09 -10.57
N GLU A 305 -1.28 -11.17 -9.97
CA GLU A 305 -1.50 -11.49 -8.55
C GLU A 305 -1.08 -10.32 -7.65
N ASN A 306 0.08 -9.69 -7.92
CA ASN A 306 0.53 -8.51 -7.18
C ASN A 306 -0.44 -7.32 -7.30
N VAL A 307 -0.93 -7.02 -8.51
CA VAL A 307 -1.87 -5.92 -8.73
C VAL A 307 -3.21 -6.20 -8.04
N VAL A 308 -3.72 -7.44 -8.13
CA VAL A 308 -4.95 -7.87 -7.45
C VAL A 308 -4.79 -7.79 -5.92
N TYR A 309 -3.63 -8.20 -5.39
CA TYR A 309 -3.34 -8.08 -3.95
C TYR A 309 -3.46 -6.63 -3.45
N LEU A 310 -2.78 -5.69 -4.14
CA LEU A 310 -2.83 -4.28 -3.77
C LEU A 310 -4.23 -3.70 -3.91
N GLU A 311 -4.99 -4.13 -4.92
CA GLU A 311 -6.38 -3.70 -5.10
C GLU A 311 -7.29 -4.21 -3.97
N LEU A 312 -7.10 -5.45 -3.50
CA LEU A 312 -7.83 -5.98 -2.36
C LEU A 312 -7.54 -5.17 -1.08
N LEU A 313 -6.28 -4.80 -0.84
CA LEU A 313 -5.94 -3.93 0.29
C LEU A 313 -6.64 -2.57 0.17
N ARG A 314 -6.66 -1.98 -1.03
CA ARG A 314 -7.33 -0.69 -1.30
C ARG A 314 -8.82 -0.76 -1.01
N ARG A 315 -9.46 -1.89 -1.35
CA ARG A 315 -10.88 -2.15 -1.03
C ARG A 315 -11.13 -2.48 0.45
N GLY A 316 -10.12 -2.36 1.30
CA GLY A 316 -10.23 -2.55 2.75
C GLY A 316 -10.28 -4.02 3.21
N TYR A 317 -9.83 -4.96 2.38
CA TYR A 317 -9.71 -6.36 2.79
C TYR A 317 -8.41 -6.63 3.55
N ASN A 318 -8.51 -7.44 4.59
CA ASN A 318 -7.36 -8.16 5.14
C ASN A 318 -7.11 -9.39 4.27
N VAL A 319 -5.94 -9.44 3.63
CA VAL A 319 -5.61 -10.44 2.63
C VAL A 319 -4.60 -11.44 3.16
N SER A 320 -4.91 -12.72 3.03
CA SER A 320 -4.03 -13.83 3.39
C SER A 320 -3.93 -14.81 2.23
N VAL A 321 -2.83 -15.57 2.18
CA VAL A 321 -2.69 -16.72 1.28
C VAL A 321 -3.39 -17.91 1.90
N GLY A 322 -4.36 -18.49 1.23
CA GLY A 322 -5.13 -19.63 1.73
C GLY A 322 -4.35 -20.94 1.63
N LYS A 323 -4.36 -21.72 2.71
CA LYS A 323 -3.91 -23.11 2.70
C LYS A 323 -5.11 -24.03 2.96
N LEU A 324 -5.30 -25.02 2.10
CA LEU A 324 -6.32 -26.06 2.25
C LEU A 324 -5.66 -27.43 2.02
N ASP A 325 -5.28 -28.11 3.09
CA ASP A 325 -4.46 -29.34 3.07
C ASP A 325 -3.12 -29.12 2.34
N ASP A 326 -2.95 -29.72 1.15
CA ASP A 326 -1.80 -29.59 0.23
C ASP A 326 -2.03 -28.55 -0.89
N LEU A 327 -3.23 -27.96 -0.95
CA LEU A 327 -3.60 -26.95 -1.94
C LEU A 327 -3.40 -25.53 -1.41
N GLU A 328 -3.16 -24.62 -2.34
CA GLU A 328 -3.07 -23.19 -2.08
C GLU A 328 -4.25 -22.46 -2.75
N VAL A 329 -4.79 -21.44 -2.07
CA VAL A 329 -5.69 -20.44 -2.62
C VAL A 329 -4.94 -19.12 -2.59
N ASP A 330 -4.82 -18.44 -3.72
CA ASP A 330 -3.99 -17.25 -3.81
C ASP A 330 -4.40 -16.22 -2.78
N PHE A 331 -5.71 -15.94 -2.65
CA PHE A 331 -6.19 -15.00 -1.65
C PHE A 331 -7.44 -15.47 -0.90
N VAL A 332 -7.36 -15.33 0.40
CA VAL A 332 -8.49 -15.27 1.33
C VAL A 332 -8.61 -13.82 1.77
N ALA A 333 -9.57 -13.10 1.20
CA ALA A 333 -9.78 -11.68 1.47
C ALA A 333 -10.99 -11.51 2.41
N VAL A 334 -10.75 -10.91 3.57
CA VAL A 334 -11.75 -10.77 4.65
C VAL A 334 -11.88 -9.30 5.02
N ASN A 335 -13.10 -8.77 5.05
CA ASN A 335 -13.43 -7.49 5.66
C ASN A 335 -14.58 -7.65 6.68
N GLN A 336 -15.14 -6.55 7.17
CA GLN A 336 -16.25 -6.60 8.15
C GLN A 336 -17.54 -7.19 7.59
N GLU A 337 -17.74 -7.15 6.27
CA GLU A 337 -18.99 -7.52 5.61
C GLU A 337 -18.91 -8.88 4.94
N SER A 338 -17.74 -9.30 4.47
CA SER A 338 -17.60 -10.48 3.61
C SER A 338 -16.25 -11.17 3.71
N THR A 339 -16.25 -12.44 3.31
CA THR A 339 -15.06 -13.22 2.97
C THR A 339 -15.16 -13.62 1.51
N ILE A 340 -14.06 -13.50 0.75
CA ILE A 340 -14.00 -13.90 -0.67
C ILE A 340 -12.73 -14.74 -0.87
N TYR A 341 -12.86 -15.83 -1.63
CA TYR A 341 -11.73 -16.65 -2.07
C TYR A 341 -11.40 -16.34 -3.53
N ILE A 342 -10.15 -16.10 -3.83
CA ILE A 342 -9.72 -15.67 -5.17
C ILE A 342 -8.52 -16.49 -5.62
N GLN A 343 -8.60 -17.02 -6.85
CA GLN A 343 -7.47 -17.50 -7.64
C GLN A 343 -7.17 -16.51 -8.74
N VAL A 344 -5.89 -16.35 -9.07
CA VAL A 344 -5.42 -15.40 -10.08
C VAL A 344 -4.53 -16.12 -11.08
N ALA A 345 -4.92 -16.11 -12.34
CA ALA A 345 -4.15 -16.72 -13.41
C ALA A 345 -4.06 -15.78 -14.63
N ALA A 346 -2.94 -15.78 -15.35
CA ALA A 346 -2.83 -15.01 -16.59
C ALA A 346 -3.88 -15.48 -17.61
N THR A 347 -4.08 -16.80 -17.72
CA THR A 347 -5.08 -17.43 -18.60
C THR A 347 -5.52 -18.76 -18.04
N VAL A 348 -6.78 -19.14 -18.29
CA VAL A 348 -7.35 -20.44 -17.99
C VAL A 348 -8.00 -21.08 -19.23
N ARG A 349 -7.59 -20.68 -20.43
CA ARG A 349 -8.09 -21.27 -21.68
C ARG A 349 -7.67 -22.72 -21.89
N ASP A 350 -6.55 -23.12 -21.30
CA ASP A 350 -6.15 -24.53 -21.23
C ASP A 350 -6.94 -25.24 -20.11
N GLU A 351 -7.54 -26.37 -20.46
CA GLU A 351 -8.40 -27.14 -19.54
C GLU A 351 -7.64 -27.61 -18.28
N ASN A 352 -6.40 -28.05 -18.41
CA ASN A 352 -5.59 -28.49 -17.26
C ASN A 352 -5.32 -27.31 -16.31
N THR A 353 -5.05 -26.13 -16.87
CA THR A 353 -4.87 -24.91 -16.09
C THR A 353 -6.17 -24.53 -15.38
N LEU A 354 -7.30 -24.54 -16.09
CA LEU A 354 -8.61 -24.26 -15.50
C LEU A 354 -8.91 -25.21 -14.34
N GLN A 355 -8.73 -26.52 -14.52
CA GLN A 355 -8.97 -27.51 -13.47
C GLN A 355 -8.03 -27.33 -12.27
N ARG A 356 -6.78 -26.93 -12.51
CA ARG A 356 -5.84 -26.62 -11.45
C ARG A 356 -6.32 -25.45 -10.59
N GLU A 357 -6.83 -24.38 -11.21
CA GLU A 357 -7.32 -23.19 -10.48
C GLU A 357 -8.70 -23.45 -9.81
N LEU A 358 -9.57 -24.27 -10.41
CA LEU A 358 -10.86 -24.64 -9.82
C LEU A 358 -10.70 -25.53 -8.59
N ARG A 359 -9.78 -26.50 -8.63
CA ARG A 359 -9.64 -27.54 -7.61
C ARG A 359 -9.54 -27.03 -6.16
N PRO A 360 -8.72 -26.02 -5.82
CA PRO A 360 -8.68 -25.49 -4.46
C PRO A 360 -10.02 -24.89 -4.03
N LEU A 361 -10.65 -24.10 -4.89
CA LEU A 361 -11.92 -23.43 -4.60
C LEU A 361 -13.09 -24.40 -4.44
N GLN A 362 -13.14 -25.47 -5.24
CA GLN A 362 -14.17 -26.53 -5.15
C GLN A 362 -14.10 -27.30 -3.83
N ARG A 363 -12.90 -27.40 -3.23
CA ARG A 363 -12.71 -28.12 -1.95
C ARG A 363 -13.07 -27.31 -0.72
N ILE A 364 -13.30 -26.00 -0.88
CA ILE A 364 -13.76 -25.14 0.21
C ILE A 364 -15.25 -25.38 0.42
N ASN A 365 -15.60 -25.94 1.56
CA ASN A 365 -16.98 -26.29 1.90
C ASN A 365 -17.64 -25.17 2.72
N ASP A 366 -17.84 -24.02 2.08
CA ASP A 366 -18.63 -22.90 2.61
C ASP A 366 -19.30 -22.12 1.46
N ASN A 367 -20.17 -21.17 1.83
CA ASN A 367 -20.99 -20.40 0.89
C ASN A 367 -20.40 -19.02 0.54
N TYR A 368 -19.16 -18.73 0.93
CA TYR A 368 -18.54 -17.45 0.55
C TYR A 368 -18.23 -17.43 -0.96
N PRO A 369 -18.27 -16.23 -1.57
CA PRO A 369 -17.94 -16.06 -2.98
C PRO A 369 -16.57 -16.62 -3.34
N LYS A 370 -16.50 -17.27 -4.49
CA LYS A 370 -15.28 -17.86 -5.04
C LYS A 370 -15.06 -17.31 -6.45
N LEU A 371 -13.91 -16.73 -6.69
CA LEU A 371 -13.58 -16.07 -7.96
C LEU A 371 -12.30 -16.64 -8.56
N ILE A 372 -12.28 -16.72 -9.89
CA ILE A 372 -11.05 -16.85 -10.69
C ILE A 372 -10.92 -15.57 -11.50
N LEU A 373 -9.86 -14.82 -11.30
CA LEU A 373 -9.52 -13.60 -12.04
C LEU A 373 -8.49 -13.92 -13.10
N THR A 374 -8.80 -13.61 -14.38
CA THR A 374 -7.90 -13.87 -15.52
C THR A 374 -7.78 -12.66 -16.43
N LEU A 375 -6.74 -12.65 -17.28
CA LEU A 375 -6.63 -11.67 -18.38
C LEU A 375 -7.38 -12.10 -19.64
N ASP A 376 -8.03 -13.26 -19.61
CA ASP A 376 -8.84 -13.73 -20.74
C ASP A 376 -10.02 -12.77 -20.98
N ASP A 377 -10.22 -12.42 -22.23
CA ASP A 377 -11.32 -11.54 -22.70
C ASP A 377 -12.60 -12.33 -23.08
N ASP A 378 -12.61 -13.64 -22.77
CA ASP A 378 -13.77 -14.50 -22.94
C ASP A 378 -14.92 -14.07 -21.99
N PRO A 379 -16.19 -14.27 -22.37
CA PRO A 379 -17.34 -13.97 -21.50
C PRO A 379 -17.20 -14.58 -20.11
N ASN A 380 -17.73 -13.90 -19.10
CA ASN A 380 -17.74 -14.44 -17.73
C ASN A 380 -18.41 -15.82 -17.69
N ALA A 381 -17.87 -16.72 -16.89
CA ALA A 381 -18.36 -18.07 -16.74
C ALA A 381 -18.58 -18.42 -15.27
N ASP A 382 -19.46 -19.39 -15.02
CA ASP A 382 -19.71 -19.96 -13.70
C ASP A 382 -19.47 -21.47 -13.71
N TYR A 383 -18.66 -21.93 -12.79
CA TYR A 383 -18.33 -23.34 -12.61
C TYR A 383 -18.84 -23.81 -11.25
N ALA A 384 -20.13 -24.12 -11.17
CA ALA A 384 -20.81 -24.57 -9.95
C ALA A 384 -20.62 -23.58 -8.76
N GLY A 385 -20.85 -22.29 -9.02
CA GLY A 385 -20.74 -21.22 -8.03
C GLY A 385 -19.35 -20.58 -7.93
N ILE A 386 -18.39 -21.01 -8.74
CA ILE A 386 -17.09 -20.36 -8.88
C ILE A 386 -17.12 -19.49 -10.15
N ARG A 387 -17.08 -18.18 -9.98
CA ARG A 387 -17.17 -17.23 -11.09
C ARG A 387 -15.80 -16.94 -11.68
N ARG A 388 -15.65 -17.15 -13.00
CA ARG A 388 -14.49 -16.63 -13.75
C ARG A 388 -14.82 -15.24 -14.30
N ILE A 389 -13.96 -14.27 -14.01
CA ILE A 389 -14.16 -12.85 -14.32
C ILE A 389 -12.88 -12.33 -14.96
N ASN A 390 -13.02 -11.40 -15.94
CA ASN A 390 -11.87 -10.67 -16.47
C ASN A 390 -11.30 -9.76 -15.38
N ALA A 391 -10.01 -9.94 -15.07
CA ALA A 391 -9.32 -9.23 -14.00
C ALA A 391 -9.28 -7.71 -14.24
N LEU A 392 -9.13 -7.27 -15.50
CA LEU A 392 -9.05 -5.83 -15.83
C LEU A 392 -10.39 -5.14 -15.61
N GLU A 393 -11.50 -5.80 -15.95
CA GLU A 393 -12.84 -5.29 -15.67
C GLU A 393 -13.10 -5.24 -14.16
N TRP A 394 -12.67 -6.27 -13.43
CA TRP A 394 -12.77 -6.30 -11.98
C TRP A 394 -11.95 -5.17 -11.34
N LEU A 395 -10.72 -4.92 -11.81
CA LEU A 395 -9.83 -3.85 -11.30
C LEU A 395 -10.40 -2.44 -11.51
N ILE A 396 -11.22 -2.23 -12.54
CA ILE A 396 -11.90 -0.94 -12.78
C ILE A 396 -13.32 -0.87 -12.21
N GLY A 397 -13.75 -1.89 -11.45
CA GLY A 397 -15.05 -1.90 -10.77
C GLY A 397 -16.25 -2.20 -11.67
N LYS A 398 -16.07 -2.89 -12.81
CA LYS A 398 -17.14 -3.25 -13.75
C LYS A 398 -17.70 -4.66 -13.57
N ALA A 399 -17.11 -5.50 -12.71
CA ALA A 399 -17.46 -6.91 -12.53
C ALA A 399 -17.70 -7.26 -11.06
#